data_53aa58f7b80f13f819a86ec53ae7ec43
#
_entry.id   53aa58f7b80f13f819a86ec53ae7ec43
#
_cell.length_a   1.000
_cell.length_b   1.000
_cell.length_c   1.000
_cell.angle_alpha   90.00
_cell.angle_beta   90.00
_cell.angle_gamma   90.00
#
_symmetry.space_group_name_H-M   'P 1'
#
loop_
_entity.id
_entity.type
_entity.pdbx_description
1 polymer ?
#
loop_
_entity_poly.entity_id
_entity_poly.type
_entity_poly.pdbx_seq_one_letter_code
_entity_poly.pdbx_strand_id
1 'polypeptide(L)'
;MKHRVFLAAAIAAATLLTAPALAQIVPPAAISVSGEATVSVPSDQAQIDGGVTSEAKTAREASEANNAAMGKVLLALKGAGIEEKDFQTSRLQLQPQSAPNRTGPSAIVGYRASNRVTIRLRDVNKVANVIDTLVGAGANDIGGINFTVSNASKFLDEAREQAVADARRKAEIYAQAAGVALGAPLSISEEGAPGPVFRARMVGGMAASAPVAQGEETLSVTVNVSWAIKPKEP
;
A
#
# COMPACT_ATOMS: atom_id res chain seq x y z
N MET A 1 -101.63 9.52 1.38
CA MET A 1 -100.51 9.20 0.50
C MET A 1 -99.27 9.06 1.38
N LYS A 2 -98.68 7.91 1.45
CA LYS A 2 -97.70 7.49 2.48
C LYS A 2 -96.28 7.54 1.92
N HIS A 3 -95.45 8.44 2.44
CA HIS A 3 -94.01 8.46 2.10
C HIS A 3 -93.26 7.57 3.09
N ARG A 4 -92.64 6.52 2.57
CA ARG A 4 -91.71 5.68 3.30
C ARG A 4 -90.27 6.23 3.10
N VAL A 5 -89.66 6.65 4.20
CA VAL A 5 -88.26 7.04 4.25
C VAL A 5 -87.45 5.79 4.62
N PHE A 6 -86.56 5.36 3.73
CA PHE A 6 -85.57 4.31 4.00
C PHE A 6 -84.34 4.94 4.65
N LEU A 7 -84.03 4.51 5.88
CA LEU A 7 -82.83 4.86 6.60
C LEU A 7 -81.76 3.81 6.28
N ALA A 8 -80.73 4.23 5.50
CA ALA A 8 -79.58 3.37 5.24
C ALA A 8 -78.51 3.58 6.31
N ALA A 9 -78.27 2.58 7.16
CA ALA A 9 -77.17 2.60 8.12
C ALA A 9 -75.89 2.16 7.46
N ALA A 10 -74.92 3.08 7.30
CA ALA A 10 -73.58 2.79 6.86
C ALA A 10 -72.72 2.33 8.05
N ILE A 11 -72.32 1.03 8.09
CA ILE A 11 -71.37 0.50 9.06
C ILE A 11 -69.98 0.75 8.49
N ALA A 12 -69.25 1.72 9.08
CA ALA A 12 -67.83 1.93 8.78
C ALA A 12 -66.96 0.94 9.59
N ALA A 13 -66.46 -0.07 8.90
CA ALA A 13 -65.48 -1.01 9.49
C ALA A 13 -64.10 -0.30 9.55
N ALA A 14 -63.66 0.13 10.75
CA ALA A 14 -62.34 0.65 10.99
C ALA A 14 -61.36 -0.56 11.11
N THR A 15 -60.62 -0.85 10.04
CA THR A 15 -59.48 -1.75 10.05
C THR A 15 -58.29 -1.09 10.74
N LEU A 16 -58.01 -1.45 12.00
CA LEU A 16 -56.77 -1.10 12.67
C LEU A 16 -55.61 -1.81 11.95
N LEU A 17 -54.84 -1.07 11.15
CA LEU A 17 -53.52 -1.52 10.70
C LEU A 17 -52.59 -1.50 11.90
N THR A 18 -52.34 -2.67 12.49
CA THR A 18 -51.23 -2.88 13.44
C THR A 18 -49.93 -2.87 12.66
N ALA A 19 -49.22 -1.71 12.61
CA ALA A 19 -47.88 -1.67 12.12
C ALA A 19 -46.97 -2.50 13.03
N PRO A 20 -46.11 -3.39 12.48
CA PRO A 20 -45.15 -4.11 13.31
C PRO A 20 -44.22 -3.07 13.97
N ALA A 21 -44.18 -3.06 15.29
CA ALA A 21 -43.20 -2.29 16.03
C ALA A 21 -41.81 -2.86 15.72
N LEU A 22 -41.03 -2.15 14.94
CA LEU A 22 -39.61 -2.44 14.76
C LEU A 22 -38.98 -2.28 16.14
N ALA A 23 -38.66 -3.39 16.78
CA ALA A 23 -37.91 -3.39 18.02
C ALA A 23 -36.58 -2.68 17.75
N GLN A 24 -36.39 -1.50 18.29
CA GLN A 24 -35.10 -0.81 18.27
C GLN A 24 -34.13 -1.68 19.08
N ILE A 25 -33.19 -2.32 18.39
CA ILE A 25 -32.05 -2.99 19.02
C ILE A 25 -31.19 -1.87 19.64
N VAL A 26 -31.35 -1.66 20.94
CA VAL A 26 -30.46 -0.74 21.69
C VAL A 26 -29.10 -1.43 21.78
N PRO A 27 -28.05 -0.88 21.18
CA PRO A 27 -26.72 -1.47 21.30
C PRO A 27 -26.32 -1.54 22.78
N PRO A 28 -25.61 -2.62 23.19
CA PRO A 28 -25.16 -2.75 24.56
C PRO A 28 -24.24 -1.58 24.94
N ALA A 29 -24.30 -1.16 26.20
CA ALA A 29 -23.42 -0.12 26.73
C ALA A 29 -21.95 -0.59 26.60
N ALA A 30 -21.12 0.22 25.95
CA ALA A 30 -19.77 -0.16 25.55
C ALA A 30 -18.80 1.02 25.66
N ILE A 31 -17.52 0.68 25.87
CA ILE A 31 -16.38 1.58 25.64
C ILE A 31 -15.73 1.17 24.32
N SER A 32 -15.65 2.11 23.38
CA SER A 32 -14.99 1.91 22.08
C SER A 32 -13.79 2.83 22.00
N VAL A 33 -12.64 2.28 21.66
CA VAL A 33 -11.38 3.00 21.51
C VAL A 33 -10.56 2.43 20.36
N SER A 34 -9.65 3.26 19.82
CA SER A 34 -8.65 2.84 18.86
C SER A 34 -7.31 2.59 19.57
N GLY A 35 -6.71 1.44 19.28
CA GLY A 35 -5.35 1.12 19.68
C GLY A 35 -4.41 1.19 18.50
N GLU A 36 -3.21 1.66 18.73
CA GLU A 36 -2.20 1.85 17.70
C GLU A 36 -0.87 1.23 18.14
N ALA A 37 -0.17 0.66 17.18
CA ALA A 37 1.21 0.22 17.36
C ALA A 37 2.02 0.44 16.11
N THR A 38 3.33 0.67 16.30
CA THR A 38 4.29 0.82 15.22
C THR A 38 5.52 -0.03 15.52
N VAL A 39 6.01 -0.74 14.49
CA VAL A 39 7.25 -1.49 14.55
C VAL A 39 8.18 -0.97 13.45
N SER A 40 9.40 -0.55 13.82
CA SER A 40 10.43 -0.14 12.87
C SER A 40 11.38 -1.31 12.63
N VAL A 41 11.55 -1.68 11.34
CA VAL A 41 12.32 -2.85 10.93
C VAL A 41 13.36 -2.41 9.88
N PRO A 42 14.63 -2.81 10.01
CA PRO A 42 15.62 -2.62 8.96
C PRO A 42 15.18 -3.36 7.70
N SER A 43 15.29 -2.71 6.54
CA SER A 43 15.01 -3.34 5.27
C SER A 43 16.03 -4.44 4.96
N ASP A 44 15.57 -5.60 4.52
CA ASP A 44 16.40 -6.77 4.18
C ASP A 44 16.39 -7.10 2.69
N GLN A 45 15.57 -6.39 1.92
CA GLN A 45 15.47 -6.49 0.46
C GLN A 45 15.54 -5.11 -0.19
N ALA A 46 15.99 -5.10 -1.44
CA ALA A 46 15.93 -3.92 -2.29
C ALA A 46 15.38 -4.28 -3.67
N GLN A 47 14.64 -3.37 -4.24
CA GLN A 47 14.21 -3.40 -5.64
C GLN A 47 14.89 -2.25 -6.36
N ILE A 48 15.57 -2.56 -7.47
CA ILE A 48 16.24 -1.58 -8.34
C ILE A 48 15.54 -1.60 -9.68
N ASP A 49 15.20 -0.43 -10.20
CA ASP A 49 14.74 -0.25 -11.57
C ASP A 49 15.89 0.29 -12.42
N GLY A 50 16.37 -0.53 -13.36
CA GLY A 50 17.43 -0.18 -14.28
C GLY A 50 17.01 -0.41 -15.72
N GLY A 51 17.62 0.30 -16.67
CA GLY A 51 17.24 0.17 -18.05
C GLY A 51 18.18 0.82 -19.05
N VAL A 52 17.80 0.69 -20.29
CA VAL A 52 18.48 1.28 -21.42
C VAL A 52 17.49 2.08 -22.25
N THR A 53 17.91 3.29 -22.60
CA THR A 53 17.24 4.14 -23.59
C THR A 53 18.17 4.37 -24.75
N SER A 54 17.67 4.14 -25.98
CA SER A 54 18.40 4.31 -27.24
C SER A 54 17.59 5.20 -28.18
N GLU A 55 18.28 6.02 -28.98
CA GLU A 55 17.67 6.90 -29.98
C GLU A 55 18.27 6.65 -31.35
N ALA A 56 17.44 6.71 -32.38
CA ALA A 56 17.86 6.58 -33.77
C ALA A 56 16.90 7.30 -34.72
N LYS A 57 17.28 7.41 -35.99
CA LYS A 57 16.43 8.03 -37.03
C LYS A 57 15.21 7.19 -37.38
N THR A 58 15.31 5.88 -37.27
CA THR A 58 14.21 4.94 -37.58
C THR A 58 13.82 4.14 -36.33
N ALA A 59 12.57 3.70 -36.30
CA ALA A 59 12.04 2.86 -35.21
C ALA A 59 12.81 1.54 -35.08
N ARG A 60 13.19 0.95 -36.24
CA ARG A 60 13.94 -0.30 -36.29
C ARG A 60 15.34 -0.14 -35.68
N GLU A 61 16.10 0.85 -36.10
CA GLU A 61 17.44 1.11 -35.57
C GLU A 61 17.43 1.40 -34.07
N ALA A 62 16.45 2.20 -33.59
CA ALA A 62 16.30 2.48 -32.15
C ALA A 62 16.02 1.21 -31.36
N SER A 63 15.15 0.34 -31.88
CA SER A 63 14.78 -0.93 -31.24
C SER A 63 15.95 -1.92 -31.24
N GLU A 64 16.65 -2.08 -32.36
CA GLU A 64 17.81 -3.00 -32.47
C GLU A 64 18.96 -2.57 -31.55
N ALA A 65 19.28 -1.28 -31.52
CA ALA A 65 20.29 -0.76 -30.61
C ALA A 65 19.91 -0.97 -29.14
N ASN A 66 18.62 -0.73 -28.78
CA ASN A 66 18.12 -0.94 -27.45
C ASN A 66 18.18 -2.40 -27.02
N ASN A 67 17.75 -3.32 -27.90
CA ASN A 67 17.78 -4.76 -27.64
C ASN A 67 19.20 -5.27 -27.43
N ALA A 68 20.15 -4.80 -28.24
CA ALA A 68 21.56 -5.20 -28.14
C ALA A 68 22.17 -4.70 -26.81
N ALA A 69 21.87 -3.44 -26.40
CA ALA A 69 22.35 -2.87 -25.15
C ALA A 69 21.70 -3.55 -23.93
N MET A 70 20.39 -3.79 -23.97
CA MET A 70 19.69 -4.48 -22.89
C MET A 70 20.15 -5.93 -22.73
N GLY A 71 20.47 -6.60 -23.83
CA GLY A 71 21.06 -7.96 -23.80
C GLY A 71 22.35 -8.00 -22.98
N LYS A 72 23.24 -6.98 -23.12
CA LYS A 72 24.47 -6.87 -22.32
C LYS A 72 24.16 -6.67 -20.83
N VAL A 73 23.19 -5.83 -20.54
CA VAL A 73 22.75 -5.58 -19.15
C VAL A 73 22.24 -6.87 -18.49
N LEU A 74 21.39 -7.63 -19.17
CA LEU A 74 20.86 -8.89 -18.65
C LEU A 74 21.96 -9.95 -18.45
N LEU A 75 22.93 -10.02 -19.35
CA LEU A 75 24.10 -10.91 -19.21
C LEU A 75 24.98 -10.49 -18.03
N ALA A 76 25.19 -9.20 -17.82
CA ALA A 76 25.98 -8.69 -16.69
C ALA A 76 25.30 -8.99 -15.35
N LEU A 77 23.96 -8.87 -15.25
CA LEU A 77 23.21 -9.24 -14.05
C LEU A 77 23.39 -10.72 -13.70
N LYS A 78 23.29 -11.62 -14.70
CA LYS A 78 23.55 -13.05 -14.52
C LYS A 78 25.01 -13.30 -14.07
N GLY A 79 25.96 -12.62 -14.68
CA GLY A 79 27.37 -12.68 -14.29
C GLY A 79 27.66 -12.19 -12.87
N ALA A 80 26.87 -11.24 -12.37
CA ALA A 80 26.91 -10.76 -11.00
C ALA A 80 26.18 -11.68 -9.99
N GLY A 81 25.68 -12.83 -10.45
CA GLY A 81 24.99 -13.82 -9.59
C GLY A 81 23.54 -13.49 -9.29
N ILE A 82 22.89 -12.62 -10.06
CA ILE A 82 21.45 -12.37 -9.94
C ILE A 82 20.72 -13.45 -10.74
N GLU A 83 19.88 -14.21 -10.05
CA GLU A 83 19.11 -15.29 -10.65
C GLU A 83 18.00 -14.74 -11.58
N GLU A 84 17.65 -15.49 -12.64
CA GLU A 84 16.62 -15.05 -13.62
C GLU A 84 15.27 -14.78 -13.00
N LYS A 85 14.91 -15.47 -11.91
CA LYS A 85 13.67 -15.24 -11.17
C LYS A 85 13.64 -13.92 -10.38
N ASP A 86 14.81 -13.31 -10.16
CA ASP A 86 14.97 -12.09 -9.37
C ASP A 86 15.05 -10.83 -10.24
N PHE A 87 14.93 -10.93 -11.57
CA PHE A 87 14.76 -9.79 -12.44
C PHE A 87 13.73 -10.06 -13.55
N GLN A 88 12.99 -9.03 -13.91
CA GLN A 88 12.01 -9.11 -15.01
C GLN A 88 11.93 -7.79 -15.76
N THR A 89 11.62 -7.87 -17.06
CA THR A 89 11.31 -6.66 -17.83
C THR A 89 10.02 -6.03 -17.32
N SER A 90 10.11 -4.80 -16.87
CA SER A 90 8.98 -4.03 -16.32
C SER A 90 8.39 -3.05 -17.32
N ARG A 91 9.19 -2.63 -18.32
CA ARG A 91 8.72 -1.72 -19.37
C ARG A 91 9.50 -1.95 -20.66
N LEU A 92 8.77 -1.99 -21.79
CA LEU A 92 9.31 -1.90 -23.13
C LEU A 92 8.50 -0.85 -23.90
N GLN A 93 9.16 0.18 -24.42
CA GLN A 93 8.50 1.30 -25.07
C GLN A 93 9.28 1.78 -26.28
N LEU A 94 8.58 2.07 -27.38
CA LEU A 94 9.11 2.71 -28.57
C LEU A 94 8.24 3.91 -28.91
N GLN A 95 8.85 5.08 -28.98
CA GLN A 95 8.13 6.34 -29.19
C GLN A 95 8.76 7.17 -30.30
N PRO A 96 7.96 7.80 -31.20
CA PRO A 96 8.46 8.81 -32.11
C PRO A 96 8.88 10.04 -31.32
N GLN A 97 9.95 10.67 -31.74
CA GLN A 97 10.38 11.98 -31.24
C GLN A 97 10.05 13.04 -32.27
N SER A 98 9.37 14.08 -31.82
CA SER A 98 8.97 15.19 -32.67
C SER A 98 9.74 16.45 -32.34
N ALA A 99 10.20 17.17 -33.35
CA ALA A 99 10.73 18.51 -33.14
C ALA A 99 9.61 19.48 -32.82
N PRO A 100 9.79 20.39 -31.84
CA PRO A 100 8.84 21.46 -31.57
C PRO A 100 8.74 22.36 -32.79
N ASN A 101 7.57 22.46 -33.42
CA ASN A 101 7.34 23.38 -34.51
C ASN A 101 6.44 24.53 -34.04
N ARG A 102 6.86 25.79 -34.26
CA ARG A 102 6.12 26.98 -33.82
C ARG A 102 4.90 27.31 -34.67
N THR A 103 4.81 26.79 -35.90
CA THR A 103 3.81 27.24 -36.90
C THR A 103 3.19 26.14 -37.74
N GLY A 104 3.33 24.85 -37.36
CA GLY A 104 2.77 23.73 -38.16
C GLY A 104 2.78 22.40 -37.38
N PRO A 105 2.34 21.30 -38.04
CA PRO A 105 2.37 19.98 -37.42
C PRO A 105 3.80 19.57 -37.06
N SER A 106 4.00 18.98 -35.87
CA SER A 106 5.30 18.49 -35.43
C SER A 106 5.82 17.41 -36.37
N ALA A 107 7.06 17.59 -36.89
CA ALA A 107 7.70 16.57 -37.71
C ALA A 107 8.41 15.54 -36.82
N ILE A 108 8.29 14.26 -37.17
CA ILE A 108 9.06 13.19 -36.52
C ILE A 108 10.52 13.35 -36.93
N VAL A 109 11.40 13.51 -35.95
CA VAL A 109 12.86 13.67 -36.14
C VAL A 109 13.66 12.44 -35.76
N GLY A 110 13.05 11.49 -35.09
CA GLY A 110 13.67 10.23 -34.66
C GLY A 110 12.72 9.38 -33.82
N TYR A 111 13.29 8.33 -33.26
CA TYR A 111 12.59 7.38 -32.40
C TYR A 111 13.42 7.10 -31.16
N ARG A 112 12.75 6.94 -30.03
CA ARG A 112 13.34 6.53 -28.76
C ARG A 112 12.79 5.17 -28.38
N ALA A 113 13.68 4.21 -28.13
CA ALA A 113 13.37 2.90 -27.57
C ALA A 113 13.85 2.86 -26.11
N SER A 114 12.99 2.44 -25.18
CA SER A 114 13.33 2.27 -23.76
C SER A 114 12.94 0.87 -23.32
N ASN A 115 13.86 0.19 -22.64
CA ASN A 115 13.65 -1.12 -22.04
C ASN A 115 14.13 -1.05 -20.59
N ARG A 116 13.27 -1.42 -19.66
CA ARG A 116 13.53 -1.35 -18.21
C ARG A 116 13.34 -2.72 -17.59
N VAL A 117 14.23 -3.06 -16.68
CA VAL A 117 14.18 -4.26 -15.85
C VAL A 117 14.07 -3.88 -14.39
N THR A 118 13.20 -4.56 -13.68
CA THR A 118 13.09 -4.49 -12.22
C THR A 118 13.87 -5.67 -11.64
N ILE A 119 14.78 -5.38 -10.71
CA ILE A 119 15.71 -6.32 -10.10
C ILE A 119 15.41 -6.37 -8.61
N ARG A 120 15.19 -7.57 -8.07
CA ARG A 120 15.02 -7.82 -6.66
C ARG A 120 16.32 -8.33 -6.04
N LEU A 121 16.80 -7.65 -5.03
CA LEU A 121 17.97 -8.04 -4.25
C LEU A 121 17.54 -8.49 -2.86
N ARG A 122 18.01 -9.68 -2.45
CA ARG A 122 17.78 -10.25 -1.10
C ARG A 122 18.90 -9.88 -0.13
N ASP A 123 19.85 -9.11 -0.59
CA ASP A 123 20.97 -8.61 0.20
C ASP A 123 21.16 -7.14 -0.17
N VAL A 124 20.72 -6.27 0.71
CA VAL A 124 20.75 -4.81 0.51
C VAL A 124 22.18 -4.26 0.38
N ASN A 125 23.19 -4.98 0.90
CA ASN A 125 24.57 -4.57 0.78
C ASN A 125 25.12 -4.68 -0.65
N LYS A 126 24.46 -5.44 -1.51
CA LYS A 126 24.84 -5.60 -2.92
C LYS A 126 24.30 -4.51 -3.84
N VAL A 127 23.45 -3.61 -3.34
CA VAL A 127 22.77 -2.57 -4.13
C VAL A 127 23.79 -1.74 -4.93
N ALA A 128 24.82 -1.20 -4.29
CA ALA A 128 25.82 -0.39 -4.95
C ALA A 128 26.55 -1.16 -6.07
N ASN A 129 26.98 -2.39 -5.78
CA ASN A 129 27.67 -3.25 -6.76
C ASN A 129 26.79 -3.59 -7.97
N VAL A 130 25.50 -3.79 -7.75
CA VAL A 130 24.54 -4.07 -8.84
C VAL A 130 24.32 -2.83 -9.69
N ILE A 131 24.23 -1.65 -9.11
CA ILE A 131 24.14 -0.39 -9.83
C ILE A 131 25.39 -0.19 -10.70
N ASP A 132 26.58 -0.39 -10.13
CA ASP A 132 27.85 -0.27 -10.87
C ASP A 132 27.91 -1.29 -12.02
N THR A 133 27.42 -2.51 -11.80
CA THR A 133 27.32 -3.55 -12.84
C THR A 133 26.38 -3.12 -13.97
N LEU A 134 25.22 -2.56 -13.65
CA LEU A 134 24.25 -2.05 -14.62
C LEU A 134 24.85 -0.95 -15.49
N VAL A 135 25.46 0.06 -14.85
CA VAL A 135 26.09 1.21 -15.54
C VAL A 135 27.25 0.73 -16.40
N GLY A 136 28.12 -0.13 -15.86
CA GLY A 136 29.24 -0.71 -16.60
C GLY A 136 28.82 -1.56 -17.81
N ALA A 137 27.63 -2.17 -17.77
CA ALA A 137 27.06 -2.92 -18.89
C ALA A 137 26.36 -2.04 -19.94
N GLY A 138 26.21 -0.74 -19.67
CA GLY A 138 25.60 0.24 -20.57
C GLY A 138 24.17 0.65 -20.23
N ALA A 139 23.69 0.34 -19.02
CA ALA A 139 22.46 0.94 -18.53
C ALA A 139 22.62 2.46 -18.38
N ASN A 140 21.68 3.22 -18.90
CA ASN A 140 21.69 4.68 -18.90
C ASN A 140 20.39 5.30 -18.34
N ASP A 141 19.52 4.44 -17.83
CA ASP A 141 18.27 4.82 -17.18
C ASP A 141 18.16 4.05 -15.85
N ILE A 142 18.51 4.68 -14.72
CA ILE A 142 18.34 4.12 -13.39
C ILE A 142 17.17 4.84 -12.75
N GLY A 143 16.07 4.11 -12.54
CA GLY A 143 14.78 4.70 -12.17
C GLY A 143 14.57 4.88 -10.67
N GLY A 144 15.36 4.21 -9.82
CA GLY A 144 15.23 4.32 -8.37
C GLY A 144 15.55 3.03 -7.64
N ILE A 145 15.60 3.14 -6.32
CA ILE A 145 15.78 2.03 -5.40
C ILE A 145 14.64 2.07 -4.40
N ASN A 146 14.00 0.95 -4.20
CA ASN A 146 12.99 0.78 -3.16
C ASN A 146 13.46 -0.30 -2.18
N PHE A 147 13.59 0.05 -0.91
CA PHE A 147 13.94 -0.88 0.15
C PHE A 147 12.69 -1.44 0.79
N THR A 148 12.66 -2.74 1.07
CA THR A 148 11.50 -3.43 1.60
C THR A 148 11.90 -4.48 2.64
N VAL A 149 10.93 -4.92 3.44
CA VAL A 149 11.08 -5.99 4.41
C VAL A 149 10.43 -7.25 3.83
N SER A 150 11.21 -8.34 3.73
CA SER A 150 10.75 -9.60 3.11
C SER A 150 9.63 -10.28 3.88
N ASN A 151 9.58 -10.12 5.19
CA ASN A 151 8.64 -10.81 6.08
C ASN A 151 7.82 -9.81 6.92
N ALA A 152 7.28 -8.78 6.24
CA ALA A 152 6.50 -7.73 6.88
C ALA A 152 5.30 -8.27 7.67
N SER A 153 4.68 -9.38 7.23
CA SER A 153 3.54 -10.01 7.91
C SER A 153 3.84 -10.39 9.36
N LYS A 154 5.05 -10.93 9.62
CA LYS A 154 5.46 -11.31 10.98
C LYS A 154 5.53 -10.10 11.92
N PHE A 155 6.08 -8.99 11.44
CA PHE A 155 6.19 -7.76 12.21
C PHE A 155 4.83 -7.07 12.37
N LEU A 156 3.94 -7.19 11.37
CA LEU A 156 2.57 -6.73 11.49
C LEU A 156 1.77 -7.54 12.52
N ASP A 157 2.02 -8.85 12.65
CA ASP A 157 1.37 -9.67 13.69
C ASP A 157 1.80 -9.20 15.09
N GLU A 158 3.07 -8.91 15.30
CA GLU A 158 3.57 -8.32 16.54
C GLU A 158 2.94 -6.94 16.81
N ALA A 159 2.83 -6.09 15.78
CA ALA A 159 2.17 -4.80 15.89
C ALA A 159 0.66 -4.95 16.22
N ARG A 160 -0.04 -5.97 15.70
CA ARG A 160 -1.44 -6.26 16.04
C ARG A 160 -1.61 -6.58 17.52
N GLU A 161 -0.75 -7.41 18.08
CA GLU A 161 -0.79 -7.73 19.51
C GLU A 161 -0.60 -6.47 20.36
N GLN A 162 0.37 -5.63 20.01
CA GLN A 162 0.64 -4.37 20.70
C GLN A 162 -0.52 -3.37 20.54
N ALA A 163 -1.14 -3.27 19.37
CA ALA A 163 -2.26 -2.38 19.12
C ALA A 163 -3.51 -2.77 19.94
N VAL A 164 -3.80 -4.08 20.06
CA VAL A 164 -4.89 -4.57 20.93
C VAL A 164 -4.58 -4.31 22.40
N ALA A 165 -3.33 -4.46 22.82
CA ALA A 165 -2.92 -4.15 24.19
C ALA A 165 -3.07 -2.65 24.50
N ASP A 166 -2.70 -1.77 23.55
CA ASP A 166 -2.90 -0.32 23.69
C ASP A 166 -4.37 0.06 23.75
N ALA A 167 -5.22 -0.52 22.88
CA ALA A 167 -6.66 -0.32 22.92
C ALA A 167 -7.24 -0.73 24.30
N ARG A 168 -6.82 -1.90 24.80
CA ARG A 168 -7.28 -2.38 26.11
C ARG A 168 -6.85 -1.43 27.23
N ARG A 169 -5.60 -1.02 27.25
CA ARG A 169 -5.08 -0.04 28.23
C ARG A 169 -5.90 1.25 28.22
N LYS A 170 -6.21 1.78 27.04
CA LYS A 170 -7.05 2.99 26.89
C LYS A 170 -8.47 2.75 27.44
N ALA A 171 -9.08 1.61 27.10
CA ALA A 171 -10.41 1.25 27.57
C ALA A 171 -10.48 1.10 29.11
N GLU A 172 -9.46 0.51 29.73
CA GLU A 172 -9.34 0.38 31.19
C GLU A 172 -9.27 1.73 31.89
N ILE A 173 -8.55 2.71 31.33
CA ILE A 173 -8.50 4.09 31.83
C ILE A 173 -9.88 4.74 31.79
N TYR A 174 -10.61 4.60 30.67
CA TYR A 174 -11.97 5.15 30.55
C TYR A 174 -12.96 4.45 31.49
N ALA A 175 -12.87 3.13 31.61
CA ALA A 175 -13.73 2.38 32.53
C ALA A 175 -13.52 2.82 33.99
N GLN A 176 -12.26 2.96 34.39
CA GLN A 176 -11.92 3.45 35.74
C GLN A 176 -12.45 4.87 35.99
N ALA A 177 -12.26 5.79 35.05
CA ALA A 177 -12.73 7.17 35.15
C ALA A 177 -14.26 7.26 35.20
N ALA A 178 -14.96 6.37 34.51
CA ALA A 178 -16.41 6.29 34.49
C ALA A 178 -17.01 5.51 35.66
N GLY A 179 -16.20 4.92 36.56
CA GLY A 179 -16.68 4.12 37.69
C GLY A 179 -17.31 2.78 37.28
N VAL A 180 -16.95 2.23 36.13
CA VAL A 180 -17.47 0.96 35.62
C VAL A 180 -16.33 -0.07 35.48
N ALA A 181 -16.68 -1.34 35.32
CA ALA A 181 -15.74 -2.41 35.02
C ALA A 181 -15.77 -2.74 33.51
N LEU A 182 -14.57 -2.97 32.93
CA LEU A 182 -14.45 -3.41 31.55
C LEU A 182 -14.87 -4.88 31.43
N GLY A 183 -15.77 -5.19 30.49
CA GLY A 183 -16.25 -6.54 30.21
C GLY A 183 -15.50 -7.21 29.05
N ALA A 184 -16.16 -8.19 28.42
CA ALA A 184 -15.63 -8.86 27.25
C ALA A 184 -15.64 -7.96 26.00
N PRO A 185 -14.74 -8.17 25.05
CA PRO A 185 -14.79 -7.48 23.76
C PRO A 185 -16.08 -7.85 23.01
N LEU A 186 -16.73 -6.85 22.44
CA LEU A 186 -17.94 -6.97 21.62
C LEU A 186 -17.60 -7.00 20.12
N SER A 187 -16.60 -6.22 19.73
CA SER A 187 -16.10 -6.17 18.36
C SER A 187 -14.64 -5.79 18.34
N ILE A 188 -13.92 -6.33 17.36
CA ILE A 188 -12.55 -5.97 17.02
C ILE A 188 -12.51 -5.79 15.51
N SER A 189 -12.00 -4.68 15.03
CA SER A 189 -11.78 -4.42 13.61
C SER A 189 -10.43 -3.76 13.41
N GLU A 190 -9.70 -4.20 12.39
CA GLU A 190 -8.44 -3.58 11.95
C GLU A 190 -8.77 -2.57 10.85
N GLU A 191 -8.26 -1.35 10.95
CA GLU A 191 -8.26 -0.42 9.82
C GLU A 191 -7.25 -0.93 8.79
N GLY A 192 -7.60 -0.77 7.49
CA GLY A 192 -6.70 -1.21 6.42
C GLY A 192 -5.28 -0.68 6.66
N ALA A 193 -4.31 -1.59 6.65
CA ALA A 193 -2.92 -1.24 6.95
C ALA A 193 -2.46 -0.09 6.03
N PRO A 194 -2.06 1.08 6.56
CA PRO A 194 -1.43 2.11 5.76
C PRO A 194 -0.17 1.52 5.13
N GLY A 195 0.08 1.86 3.86
CA GLY A 195 1.32 1.44 3.20
C GLY A 195 2.55 1.87 4.01
N PRO A 196 3.67 1.15 3.86
CA PRO A 196 4.89 1.43 4.61
C PRO A 196 5.34 2.88 4.44
N VAL A 197 5.64 3.54 5.55
CA VAL A 197 6.14 4.91 5.57
C VAL A 197 7.64 4.88 5.80
N PHE A 198 8.42 5.28 4.80
CA PHE A 198 9.88 5.37 4.91
C PHE A 198 10.30 6.54 5.79
N ARG A 199 11.11 6.27 6.80
CA ARG A 199 11.86 7.30 7.52
C ARG A 199 13.35 7.18 7.19
N ALA A 200 13.89 8.17 6.47
CA ALA A 200 15.31 8.25 6.20
C ALA A 200 16.09 8.49 7.49
N ARG A 201 16.98 7.56 7.83
CA ARG A 201 17.96 7.75 8.91
C ARG A 201 19.25 8.24 8.26
N MET A 202 19.69 9.46 8.57
CA MET A 202 20.99 9.95 8.14
C MET A 202 22.10 9.15 8.83
N VAL A 203 22.78 8.29 8.08
CA VAL A 203 24.03 7.65 8.51
C VAL A 203 25.16 8.31 7.73
N GLY A 204 25.97 9.08 8.42
CA GLY A 204 27.20 9.64 7.86
C GLY A 204 28.25 8.56 7.68
N GLY A 205 28.68 8.32 6.45
CA GLY A 205 29.79 7.42 6.14
C GLY A 205 30.30 7.67 4.73
N MET A 206 31.57 8.04 4.58
CA MET A 206 32.24 8.21 3.30
C MET A 206 32.55 6.85 2.67
N ALA A 207 32.02 6.58 1.48
CA ALA A 207 32.43 5.45 0.66
C ALA A 207 32.45 5.87 -0.83
N ALA A 208 33.41 5.34 -1.59
CA ALA A 208 33.68 5.67 -3.00
C ALA A 208 32.69 5.08 -4.01
N SER A 209 31.65 4.40 -3.59
CA SER A 209 30.50 3.97 -4.40
C SER A 209 29.31 4.89 -4.13
N ALA A 210 28.30 4.89 -5.00
CA ALA A 210 27.10 5.70 -4.80
C ALA A 210 26.57 5.55 -3.37
N PRO A 211 26.49 6.63 -2.56
CA PRO A 211 26.05 6.52 -1.18
C PRO A 211 24.58 6.10 -1.15
N VAL A 212 24.32 4.89 -0.68
CA VAL A 212 22.97 4.32 -0.57
C VAL A 212 22.61 4.21 0.91
N ALA A 213 21.60 4.97 1.35
CA ALA A 213 21.04 4.89 2.70
C ALA A 213 19.83 3.96 2.68
N GLN A 214 19.89 2.87 3.46
CA GLN A 214 18.85 1.83 3.47
C GLN A 214 17.61 2.25 4.27
N GLY A 215 17.79 3.04 5.35
CA GLY A 215 16.68 3.44 6.23
C GLY A 215 16.07 2.27 7.02
N GLU A 216 14.94 2.57 7.67
CA GLU A 216 14.08 1.61 8.35
C GLU A 216 12.66 1.75 7.80
N GLU A 217 11.97 0.65 7.63
CA GLU A 217 10.56 0.62 7.28
C GLU A 217 9.73 0.64 8.56
N THR A 218 8.81 1.59 8.68
CA THR A 218 7.89 1.68 9.81
C THR A 218 6.56 1.06 9.40
N LEU A 219 6.22 -0.03 10.05
CA LEU A 219 4.95 -0.73 9.91
C LEU A 219 4.01 -0.27 11.03
N SER A 220 2.79 0.08 10.72
CA SER A 220 1.79 0.53 11.69
C SER A 220 0.51 -0.28 11.57
N VAL A 221 -0.13 -0.52 12.71
CA VAL A 221 -1.43 -1.17 12.81
C VAL A 221 -2.32 -0.32 13.68
N THR A 222 -3.56 -0.12 13.25
CA THR A 222 -4.62 0.52 14.02
C THR A 222 -5.78 -0.45 14.16
N VAL A 223 -6.22 -0.70 15.39
CA VAL A 223 -7.38 -1.54 15.68
C VAL A 223 -8.44 -0.74 16.42
N ASN A 224 -9.70 -0.92 16.04
CA ASN A 224 -10.83 -0.39 16.77
C ASN A 224 -11.47 -1.52 17.56
N VAL A 225 -11.55 -1.34 18.86
CA VAL A 225 -12.11 -2.35 19.76
C VAL A 225 -13.20 -1.75 20.63
N SER A 226 -14.31 -2.48 20.74
CA SER A 226 -15.43 -2.15 21.59
C SER A 226 -15.57 -3.21 22.68
N TRP A 227 -15.65 -2.80 23.94
CA TRP A 227 -15.87 -3.67 25.10
C TRP A 227 -17.18 -3.38 25.78
N ALA A 228 -17.86 -4.42 26.23
CA ALA A 228 -18.99 -4.29 27.14
C ALA A 228 -18.53 -3.61 28.45
N ILE A 229 -19.43 -2.84 29.08
CA ILE A 229 -19.20 -2.32 30.41
C ILE A 229 -20.17 -2.98 31.41
N LYS A 230 -19.71 -3.13 32.66
CA LYS A 230 -20.46 -3.68 33.77
C LYS A 230 -20.42 -2.69 34.95
N PRO A 231 -21.44 -2.65 35.80
CA PRO A 231 -21.32 -1.94 37.08
C PRO A 231 -20.10 -2.49 37.84
N LYS A 232 -19.38 -1.57 38.49
CA LYS A 232 -18.26 -1.99 39.35
C LYS A 232 -18.89 -2.61 40.62
N GLU A 233 -18.54 -3.84 40.91
CA GLU A 233 -18.94 -4.44 42.17
C GLU A 233 -18.32 -3.66 43.34
N PRO A 234 -19.07 -3.45 44.45
CA PRO A 234 -18.62 -2.68 45.60
C PRO A 234 -17.43 -3.30 46.33
#